data_d1362503e80c204fea32f1d3cface5f4
#
_entry.id   d1362503e80c204fea32f1d3cface5f4
#
_cell.length_a   1.000
_cell.length_b   1.000
_cell.length_c   1.000
_cell.angle_alpha   90.00
_cell.angle_beta   90.00
_cell.angle_gamma   90.00
#
_symmetry.space_group_name_H-M   'P 1'
#
loop_
_entity.id
_entity.type
_entity.pdbx_description
1 polymer ?
#
loop_
_entity_poly.entity_id
_entity_poly.type
_entity_poly.pdbx_seq_one_letter_code
_entity_poly.pdbx_strand_id
1 'polypeptide(L)'
;LAVAVIMEVLLGGEKGAMTYRKQNDPETAKEARVTYQNDLELYEKNKSTYEREMENLRTDIANQQEYLDHSIWINMSPYDVCEARADLFVSTGYQIMPGMEYQNRDNTDTILQAYQSLLTSSAVLEDVAKQVKTEPRYLEELVEVTIGANRDGQLNRMLTIDVKHTTKEDAKEVLDAFLAHVDDMHDRIATSIGEHTVSIVNESVSALVNLNLAELQRQQTEKLTTLNDSLQTKQTEYDELEEPKEVDSSKRAALKSAIKYGILGGILGGFLIVFGICVAFVMSDKLYSAKELRSRYKVKVLGRLSKGGKKAGAIDAWLNRLEGRACNVNAETEYGLIAAN
;
A
#
# COMPACT_ATOMS: atom_id res chain seq x y z
N LEU A 1 -41.72 24.99 22.63
CA LEU A 1 -41.01 23.71 22.77
C LEU A 1 -41.75 22.80 23.78
N ALA A 2 -42.09 23.22 25.00
CA ALA A 2 -42.80 22.41 26.02
C ALA A 2 -44.16 21.91 25.56
N VAL A 3 -44.96 22.72 24.85
CA VAL A 3 -46.28 22.36 24.31
C VAL A 3 -46.15 21.32 23.17
N ALA A 4 -45.11 21.40 22.34
CA ALA A 4 -44.85 20.41 21.29
C ALA A 4 -44.50 19.04 21.88
N VAL A 5 -43.69 19.01 22.94
CA VAL A 5 -43.29 17.76 23.62
C VAL A 5 -44.50 17.13 24.33
N ILE A 6 -45.36 17.91 24.95
CA ILE A 6 -46.58 17.42 25.60
C ILE A 6 -47.59 16.87 24.55
N MET A 7 -47.73 17.53 23.40
CA MET A 7 -48.57 17.05 22.31
C MET A 7 -48.02 15.75 21.70
N GLU A 8 -46.69 15.61 21.55
CA GLU A 8 -46.08 14.36 21.09
C GLU A 8 -46.25 13.20 22.06
N VAL A 9 -46.20 13.46 23.37
CA VAL A 9 -46.45 12.45 24.42
C VAL A 9 -47.91 12.02 24.46
N LEU A 10 -48.85 12.95 24.28
CA LEU A 10 -50.30 12.65 24.25
C LEU A 10 -50.70 11.90 22.95
N LEU A 11 -50.22 12.32 21.79
CA LEU A 11 -50.43 11.64 20.52
C LEU A 11 -49.69 10.28 20.47
N GLY A 12 -48.53 10.16 21.16
CA GLY A 12 -47.83 8.91 21.35
C GLY A 12 -48.57 7.91 22.21
N GLY A 13 -49.32 8.40 23.23
CA GLY A 13 -50.15 7.55 24.10
C GLY A 13 -51.37 6.96 23.37
N GLU A 14 -52.08 7.74 22.54
CA GLU A 14 -53.19 7.24 21.70
C GLU A 14 -52.71 6.28 20.60
N LYS A 15 -51.63 6.60 19.93
CA LYS A 15 -50.97 5.69 18.96
C LYS A 15 -50.46 4.41 19.63
N GLY A 16 -49.96 4.50 20.86
CA GLY A 16 -49.51 3.35 21.65
C GLY A 16 -50.67 2.40 22.00
N ALA A 17 -51.84 2.93 22.37
CA ALA A 17 -53.04 2.12 22.67
C ALA A 17 -53.64 1.44 21.42
N MET A 18 -53.63 2.11 20.26
CA MET A 18 -54.03 1.52 18.98
C MET A 18 -53.01 0.47 18.51
N THR A 19 -51.75 0.69 18.73
CA THR A 19 -50.67 -0.26 18.39
C THR A 19 -50.76 -1.52 19.25
N TYR A 20 -51.11 -1.39 20.55
CA TYR A 20 -51.29 -2.51 21.46
C TYR A 20 -52.49 -3.42 21.07
N ARG A 21 -53.56 -2.86 20.53
CA ARG A 21 -54.70 -3.63 20.00
C ARG A 21 -54.40 -4.37 18.71
N LYS A 22 -53.59 -3.79 17.84
CA LYS A 22 -53.11 -4.42 16.59
C LYS A 22 -52.08 -5.52 16.85
N GLN A 23 -51.37 -5.47 17.96
CA GLN A 23 -50.28 -6.35 18.34
C GLN A 23 -50.68 -7.70 18.92
N ASN A 24 -51.94 -7.84 19.38
CA ASN A 24 -52.50 -9.11 19.85
C ASN A 24 -53.16 -9.94 18.73
N ASP A 25 -53.01 -9.51 17.47
CA ASP A 25 -53.47 -10.27 16.33
C ASP A 25 -52.42 -11.39 16.00
N PRO A 26 -52.82 -12.66 15.83
CA PRO A 26 -51.93 -13.78 15.56
C PRO A 26 -51.07 -13.60 14.29
N GLU A 27 -51.54 -12.78 13.33
CA GLU A 27 -50.73 -12.45 12.14
C GLU A 27 -49.53 -11.55 12.49
N THR A 28 -49.72 -10.52 13.31
CA THR A 28 -48.62 -9.61 13.72
C THR A 28 -47.59 -10.33 14.61
N ALA A 29 -47.99 -11.29 15.42
CA ALA A 29 -47.05 -12.13 16.19
C ALA A 29 -46.23 -13.07 15.29
N LYS A 30 -46.85 -13.56 14.20
CA LYS A 30 -46.16 -14.38 13.20
C LYS A 30 -45.15 -13.56 12.39
N GLU A 31 -45.55 -12.38 11.94
CA GLU A 31 -44.64 -11.43 11.25
C GLU A 31 -43.47 -11.03 12.15
N ALA A 32 -43.72 -10.79 13.44
CA ALA A 32 -42.69 -10.47 14.41
C ALA A 32 -41.65 -11.60 14.60
N ARG A 33 -42.08 -12.86 14.60
CA ARG A 33 -41.16 -14.04 14.66
C ARG A 33 -40.35 -14.19 13.39
N VAL A 34 -40.96 -14.02 12.23
CA VAL A 34 -40.26 -14.06 10.94
C VAL A 34 -39.19 -12.95 10.85
N THR A 35 -39.54 -11.76 11.31
CA THR A 35 -38.60 -10.62 11.35
C THR A 35 -37.42 -10.92 12.29
N TYR A 36 -37.68 -11.44 13.49
CA TYR A 36 -36.64 -11.83 14.43
C TYR A 36 -35.70 -12.89 13.85
N GLN A 37 -36.26 -13.92 13.19
CA GLN A 37 -35.47 -14.96 12.53
C GLN A 37 -34.61 -14.40 11.41
N ASN A 38 -35.15 -13.50 10.59
CA ASN A 38 -34.37 -12.82 9.54
C ASN A 38 -33.26 -11.93 10.12
N ASP A 39 -33.56 -11.21 11.21
CA ASP A 39 -32.59 -10.36 11.89
C ASP A 39 -31.46 -11.20 12.53
N LEU A 40 -31.81 -12.37 13.09
CA LEU A 40 -30.86 -13.32 13.66
C LEU A 40 -29.97 -13.95 12.57
N GLU A 41 -30.55 -14.36 11.45
CA GLU A 41 -29.79 -14.87 10.30
C GLU A 41 -28.83 -13.81 9.75
N LEU A 42 -29.30 -12.56 9.66
CA LEU A 42 -28.44 -11.44 9.25
C LEU A 42 -27.32 -11.17 10.24
N TYR A 43 -27.60 -11.23 11.54
CA TYR A 43 -26.59 -11.10 12.59
C TYR A 43 -25.53 -12.19 12.49
N GLU A 44 -25.93 -13.46 12.39
CA GLU A 44 -25.02 -14.60 12.26
C GLU A 44 -24.18 -14.50 10.99
N LYS A 45 -24.79 -14.09 9.87
CA LYS A 45 -24.09 -13.84 8.62
C LYS A 45 -23.05 -12.72 8.75
N ASN A 46 -23.44 -11.59 9.35
CA ASN A 46 -22.51 -10.48 9.55
C ASN A 46 -21.36 -10.87 10.50
N LYS A 47 -21.69 -11.55 11.60
CA LYS A 47 -20.72 -12.08 12.55
C LYS A 47 -19.68 -12.98 11.87
N SER A 48 -20.16 -13.96 11.10
CA SER A 48 -19.25 -14.86 10.37
C SER A 48 -18.44 -14.15 9.30
N THR A 49 -18.98 -13.08 8.71
CA THR A 49 -18.24 -12.26 7.74
C THR A 49 -17.11 -11.49 8.41
N TYR A 50 -17.38 -10.81 9.54
CA TYR A 50 -16.34 -10.11 10.29
C TYR A 50 -15.26 -11.06 10.83
N GLU A 51 -15.65 -12.23 11.35
CA GLU A 51 -14.69 -13.24 11.81
C GLU A 51 -13.75 -13.67 10.68
N ARG A 52 -14.27 -13.91 9.48
CA ARG A 52 -13.47 -14.26 8.30
C ARG A 52 -12.58 -13.11 7.84
N GLU A 53 -13.11 -11.87 7.82
CA GLU A 53 -12.32 -10.70 7.43
C GLU A 53 -11.17 -10.43 8.40
N MET A 54 -11.42 -10.57 9.71
CA MET A 54 -10.38 -10.45 10.73
C MET A 54 -9.32 -11.54 10.60
N GLU A 55 -9.71 -12.79 10.29
CA GLU A 55 -8.76 -13.88 10.09
C GLU A 55 -7.89 -13.65 8.84
N ASN A 56 -8.48 -13.15 7.76
CA ASN A 56 -7.72 -12.76 6.57
C ASN A 56 -6.73 -11.64 6.91
N LEU A 57 -7.17 -10.59 7.63
CA LEU A 57 -6.29 -9.51 8.05
C LEU A 57 -5.15 -9.99 8.96
N ARG A 58 -5.39 -10.92 9.88
CA ARG A 58 -4.34 -11.53 10.71
C ARG A 58 -3.33 -12.28 9.87
N THR A 59 -3.80 -13.02 8.87
CA THR A 59 -2.93 -13.72 7.92
C THR A 59 -2.08 -12.73 7.10
N ASP A 60 -2.69 -11.65 6.61
CA ASP A 60 -1.99 -10.62 5.84
C ASP A 60 -0.95 -9.88 6.72
N ILE A 61 -1.28 -9.60 7.98
CA ILE A 61 -0.36 -9.02 8.96
C ILE A 61 0.82 -9.96 9.21
N ALA A 62 0.55 -11.25 9.43
CA ALA A 62 1.60 -12.25 9.65
C ALA A 62 2.53 -12.36 8.44
N ASN A 63 1.98 -12.43 7.23
CA ASN A 63 2.74 -12.48 5.98
C ASN A 63 3.57 -11.20 5.78
N GLN A 64 2.99 -10.03 6.07
CA GLN A 64 3.69 -8.75 5.97
C GLN A 64 4.82 -8.63 6.99
N GLN A 65 4.59 -9.09 8.21
CA GLN A 65 5.61 -9.14 9.27
C GLN A 65 6.75 -10.08 8.86
N GLU A 66 6.42 -11.30 8.42
CA GLU A 66 7.40 -12.27 7.93
C GLU A 66 8.26 -11.70 6.80
N TYR A 67 7.64 -10.98 5.86
CA TYR A 67 8.35 -10.30 4.78
C TYR A 67 9.32 -9.24 5.31
N LEU A 68 8.85 -8.38 6.23
CA LEU A 68 9.69 -7.35 6.84
C LEU A 68 10.86 -7.93 7.65
N ASP A 69 10.64 -9.07 8.32
CA ASP A 69 11.67 -9.69 9.16
C ASP A 69 12.73 -10.46 8.35
N HIS A 70 12.35 -11.00 7.18
CA HIS A 70 13.20 -11.94 6.42
C HIS A 70 13.70 -11.42 5.07
N SER A 71 13.05 -10.42 4.46
CA SER A 71 13.52 -9.86 3.19
C SER A 71 14.86 -9.16 3.37
N ILE A 72 15.87 -9.67 2.68
CA ILE A 72 17.22 -9.07 2.66
C ILE A 72 17.12 -7.67 2.06
N TRP A 73 16.35 -7.51 0.98
CA TRP A 73 16.15 -6.24 0.28
C TRP A 73 15.61 -5.15 1.20
N ILE A 74 14.56 -5.45 1.96
CA ILE A 74 13.95 -4.49 2.89
C ILE A 74 14.85 -4.16 4.07
N ASN A 75 15.72 -5.08 4.47
CA ASN A 75 16.61 -4.87 5.62
C ASN A 75 17.97 -4.26 5.26
N MET A 76 18.23 -3.95 3.98
CA MET A 76 19.46 -3.25 3.58
C MET A 76 19.43 -1.77 3.98
N SER A 77 20.64 -1.19 4.15
CA SER A 77 20.81 0.26 4.27
C SER A 77 20.60 0.94 2.91
N PRO A 78 19.64 1.85 2.74
CA PRO A 78 19.45 2.56 1.47
C PRO A 78 20.65 3.42 1.04
N TYR A 79 21.52 3.75 1.98
CA TYR A 79 22.69 4.61 1.74
C TYR A 79 23.98 3.84 1.48
N ASP A 80 23.93 2.50 1.59
CA ASP A 80 25.08 1.64 1.40
C ASP A 80 24.63 0.27 0.86
N VAL A 81 23.99 0.29 -0.32
CA VAL A 81 23.58 -0.92 -1.03
C VAL A 81 24.77 -1.43 -1.82
N CYS A 82 25.25 -2.62 -1.51
CA CYS A 82 26.31 -3.26 -2.27
C CYS A 82 25.72 -3.89 -3.54
N GLU A 83 26.29 -3.56 -4.69
CA GLU A 83 25.90 -4.06 -6.00
C GLU A 83 27.08 -4.77 -6.65
N ALA A 84 26.87 -6.02 -7.06
CA ALA A 84 27.74 -6.76 -7.97
C ALA A 84 27.07 -6.85 -9.33
N ARG A 85 27.80 -6.43 -10.36
CA ARG A 85 27.29 -6.34 -11.72
C ARG A 85 28.20 -7.06 -12.69
N ALA A 86 27.60 -7.83 -13.58
CA ALA A 86 28.29 -8.38 -14.74
C ALA A 86 27.57 -8.00 -16.04
N ASP A 87 28.33 -7.47 -16.98
CA ASP A 87 27.86 -7.19 -18.34
C ASP A 87 28.40 -8.27 -19.27
N LEU A 88 27.51 -9.04 -19.86
CA LEU A 88 27.81 -10.16 -20.76
C LEU A 88 27.54 -9.73 -22.20
N PHE A 89 28.50 -9.96 -23.07
CA PHE A 89 28.32 -9.72 -24.51
C PHE A 89 28.07 -11.04 -25.23
N VAL A 90 26.96 -11.09 -25.98
CA VAL A 90 26.58 -12.23 -26.80
C VAL A 90 26.95 -11.95 -28.23
N SER A 91 27.83 -12.78 -28.79
CA SER A 91 28.26 -12.70 -30.19
C SER A 91 27.84 -13.96 -30.95
N THR A 92 27.18 -13.74 -32.07
CA THR A 92 26.84 -14.81 -33.03
C THR A 92 27.74 -14.70 -34.25
N GLY A 93 27.87 -15.75 -35.00
CA GLY A 93 28.59 -15.76 -36.27
C GLY A 93 27.84 -15.03 -37.41
N TYR A 94 26.81 -14.26 -37.07
CA TYR A 94 26.06 -13.50 -38.06
C TYR A 94 26.88 -12.41 -38.72
N GLN A 95 26.96 -12.47 -40.06
CA GLN A 95 27.58 -11.47 -40.88
C GLN A 95 26.68 -11.09 -42.03
N ILE A 96 26.57 -9.80 -42.30
CA ILE A 96 25.88 -9.31 -43.49
C ILE A 96 26.79 -9.61 -44.69
N MET A 97 26.32 -10.43 -45.62
CA MET A 97 27.00 -10.75 -46.86
C MET A 97 26.51 -9.84 -47.97
N PRO A 98 27.26 -8.80 -48.37
CA PRO A 98 26.89 -7.89 -49.41
C PRO A 98 26.72 -8.64 -50.74
N GLY A 99 25.57 -8.39 -51.41
CA GLY A 99 25.27 -8.99 -52.75
C GLY A 99 24.59 -10.36 -52.68
N MET A 100 24.29 -10.90 -51.51
CA MET A 100 23.43 -12.07 -51.36
C MET A 100 21.97 -11.67 -51.20
N GLU A 101 21.08 -12.32 -51.99
CA GLU A 101 19.64 -12.10 -51.97
C GLU A 101 19.01 -12.62 -50.63
N TYR A 102 19.63 -13.63 -50.04
CA TYR A 102 19.20 -14.24 -48.78
C TYR A 102 20.32 -14.08 -47.75
N GLN A 103 20.00 -13.44 -46.63
CA GLN A 103 20.88 -13.34 -45.45
C GLN A 103 20.55 -14.43 -44.42
N ASN A 104 21.52 -14.90 -43.71
CA ASN A 104 21.26 -15.71 -42.51
C ASN A 104 20.48 -14.88 -41.50
N ARG A 105 19.63 -15.55 -40.74
CA ARG A 105 18.87 -14.88 -39.67
C ARG A 105 19.80 -14.52 -38.53
N ASP A 106 19.74 -13.28 -38.06
CA ASP A 106 20.37 -12.90 -36.79
C ASP A 106 19.51 -13.39 -35.61
N ASN A 107 20.01 -14.36 -34.88
CA ASN A 107 19.31 -14.93 -33.73
C ASN A 107 19.77 -14.31 -32.40
N THR A 108 20.62 -13.27 -32.43
CA THR A 108 21.22 -12.68 -31.21
C THR A 108 20.15 -12.25 -30.22
N ASP A 109 19.10 -11.58 -30.66
CA ASP A 109 18.01 -11.13 -29.78
C ASP A 109 17.27 -12.31 -29.13
N THR A 110 17.06 -13.38 -29.89
CA THR A 110 16.41 -14.61 -29.39
C THR A 110 17.28 -15.31 -28.35
N ILE A 111 18.60 -15.33 -28.56
CA ILE A 111 19.57 -15.89 -27.61
C ILE A 111 19.61 -15.07 -26.31
N LEU A 112 19.65 -13.74 -26.41
CA LEU A 112 19.59 -12.84 -25.25
C LEU A 112 18.34 -13.07 -24.41
N GLN A 113 17.17 -13.14 -25.07
CA GLN A 113 15.90 -13.42 -24.42
C GLN A 113 15.85 -14.81 -23.77
N ALA A 114 16.48 -15.82 -24.41
CA ALA A 114 16.60 -17.15 -23.83
C ALA A 114 17.42 -17.15 -22.55
N TYR A 115 18.59 -16.50 -22.54
CA TYR A 115 19.39 -16.33 -21.32
C TYR A 115 18.60 -15.59 -20.23
N GLN A 116 18.00 -14.46 -20.54
CA GLN A 116 17.21 -13.72 -19.58
C GLN A 116 16.10 -14.59 -18.96
N SER A 117 15.31 -15.26 -19.80
CA SER A 117 14.20 -16.11 -19.34
C SER A 117 14.66 -17.31 -18.52
N LEU A 118 15.80 -17.91 -18.87
CA LEU A 118 16.35 -19.05 -18.14
C LEU A 118 16.95 -18.63 -16.80
N LEU A 119 17.72 -17.54 -16.76
CA LEU A 119 18.33 -17.02 -15.54
C LEU A 119 17.28 -16.54 -14.52
N THR A 120 16.17 -16.00 -14.98
CA THR A 120 15.05 -15.59 -14.11
C THR A 120 14.04 -16.72 -13.84
N SER A 121 14.32 -17.93 -14.31
CA SER A 121 13.44 -19.08 -14.08
C SER A 121 13.48 -19.55 -12.63
N SER A 122 12.33 -20.06 -12.12
CA SER A 122 12.26 -20.61 -10.76
C SER A 122 13.30 -21.70 -10.50
N ALA A 123 13.65 -22.50 -11.51
CA ALA A 123 14.63 -23.57 -11.36
C ALA A 123 16.04 -23.03 -11.04
N VAL A 124 16.47 -21.96 -11.71
CA VAL A 124 17.77 -21.32 -11.44
C VAL A 124 17.72 -20.58 -10.11
N LEU A 125 16.65 -19.84 -9.85
CA LEU A 125 16.47 -19.14 -8.57
C LEU A 125 16.50 -20.11 -7.38
N GLU A 126 15.83 -21.27 -7.48
CA GLU A 126 15.88 -22.31 -6.44
C GLU A 126 17.28 -22.90 -6.26
N ASP A 127 18.01 -23.11 -7.33
CA ASP A 127 19.37 -23.70 -7.29
C ASP A 127 20.38 -22.71 -6.68
N VAL A 128 20.35 -21.46 -7.14
CA VAL A 128 21.19 -20.40 -6.57
C VAL A 128 20.84 -20.15 -5.11
N ALA A 129 19.53 -20.08 -4.79
CA ALA A 129 19.05 -19.88 -3.42
C ALA A 129 19.57 -20.96 -2.45
N LYS A 130 19.63 -22.23 -2.88
CA LYS A 130 20.23 -23.32 -2.10
C LYS A 130 21.74 -23.11 -1.87
N GLN A 131 22.46 -22.63 -2.88
CA GLN A 131 23.89 -22.39 -2.79
C GLN A 131 24.21 -21.28 -1.79
N VAL A 132 23.49 -20.15 -1.88
CA VAL A 132 23.69 -18.99 -1.00
C VAL A 132 22.86 -19.04 0.29
N LYS A 133 22.15 -20.15 0.55
CA LYS A 133 21.36 -20.44 1.75
C LYS A 133 20.29 -19.38 2.05
N THR A 134 19.62 -18.93 1.00
CA THR A 134 18.48 -18.00 1.11
C THR A 134 17.21 -18.63 0.54
N GLU A 135 16.07 -18.01 0.74
CA GLU A 135 14.83 -18.46 0.11
C GLU A 135 14.72 -17.87 -1.31
N PRO A 136 14.23 -18.65 -2.30
CA PRO A 136 14.10 -18.18 -3.68
C PRO A 136 13.32 -16.87 -3.83
N ARG A 137 12.25 -16.70 -3.04
CA ARG A 137 11.42 -15.49 -3.06
C ARG A 137 12.17 -14.22 -2.64
N TYR A 138 13.11 -14.32 -1.71
CA TYR A 138 13.93 -13.18 -1.30
C TYR A 138 15.14 -12.97 -2.23
N LEU A 139 15.64 -14.04 -2.84
CA LEU A 139 16.69 -13.92 -3.85
C LEU A 139 16.19 -13.20 -5.10
N GLU A 140 14.96 -13.45 -5.54
CA GLU A 140 14.36 -12.81 -6.71
C GLU A 140 14.33 -11.27 -6.58
N GLU A 141 14.18 -10.75 -5.36
CA GLU A 141 14.19 -9.30 -5.11
C GLU A 141 15.58 -8.66 -5.23
N LEU A 142 16.65 -9.47 -5.12
CA LEU A 142 18.02 -9.01 -5.11
C LEU A 142 18.64 -8.98 -6.50
N VAL A 143 18.06 -9.69 -7.47
CA VAL A 143 18.67 -9.95 -8.77
C VAL A 143 17.83 -9.36 -9.88
N GLU A 144 18.48 -8.61 -10.74
CA GLU A 144 17.89 -8.03 -11.94
C GLU A 144 18.69 -8.47 -13.17
N VAL A 145 18.03 -9.11 -14.12
CA VAL A 145 18.64 -9.53 -15.39
C VAL A 145 18.01 -8.73 -16.52
N THR A 146 18.79 -7.87 -17.14
CA THR A 146 18.30 -6.96 -18.18
C THR A 146 19.07 -7.15 -19.49
N ILE A 147 18.36 -6.93 -20.59
CA ILE A 147 18.97 -6.86 -21.92
C ILE A 147 19.17 -5.39 -22.28
N GLY A 148 20.39 -5.01 -22.56
CA GLY A 148 20.70 -3.64 -22.94
C GLY A 148 20.04 -3.27 -24.26
N ALA A 149 19.59 -2.01 -24.37
CA ALA A 149 19.02 -1.47 -25.58
C ALA A 149 19.64 -0.11 -25.93
N ASN A 150 19.71 0.17 -27.23
CA ASN A 150 20.11 1.47 -27.75
C ASN A 150 18.96 2.50 -27.56
N ARG A 151 19.25 3.78 -27.81
CA ARG A 151 18.25 4.85 -27.72
C ARG A 151 17.04 4.64 -28.61
N ASP A 152 17.18 3.89 -29.70
CA ASP A 152 16.12 3.55 -30.65
C ASP A 152 15.35 2.27 -30.27
N GLY A 153 15.63 1.70 -29.08
CA GLY A 153 14.97 0.49 -28.58
C GLY A 153 15.49 -0.82 -29.19
N GLN A 154 16.55 -0.77 -30.00
CA GLN A 154 17.18 -1.99 -30.53
C GLN A 154 18.10 -2.59 -29.45
N LEU A 155 18.07 -3.91 -29.31
CA LEU A 155 18.94 -4.64 -28.38
C LEU A 155 20.42 -4.48 -28.80
N ASN A 156 21.28 -4.25 -27.81
CA ASN A 156 22.70 -3.94 -28.05
C ASN A 156 23.65 -5.12 -27.83
N ARG A 157 23.14 -6.37 -27.86
CA ARG A 157 23.87 -7.63 -27.63
C ARG A 157 24.44 -7.77 -26.22
N MET A 158 24.01 -6.96 -25.28
CA MET A 158 24.44 -6.99 -23.88
C MET A 158 23.36 -7.58 -23.00
N LEU A 159 23.76 -8.51 -22.15
CA LEU A 159 22.96 -8.99 -21.02
C LEU A 159 23.65 -8.53 -19.75
N THR A 160 22.93 -7.84 -18.90
CA THR A 160 23.44 -7.36 -17.61
C THR A 160 22.77 -8.15 -16.49
N ILE A 161 23.58 -8.65 -15.57
CA ILE A 161 23.13 -9.24 -14.31
C ILE A 161 23.56 -8.30 -13.20
N ASP A 162 22.58 -7.72 -12.50
CA ASP A 162 22.78 -6.85 -11.34
C ASP A 162 22.30 -7.59 -10.09
N VAL A 163 23.18 -7.73 -9.11
CA VAL A 163 22.87 -8.35 -7.81
C VAL A 163 23.09 -7.33 -6.71
N LYS A 164 22.08 -7.11 -5.88
CA LYS A 164 22.15 -6.19 -4.74
C LYS A 164 22.13 -6.99 -3.44
N HIS A 165 23.02 -6.64 -2.51
CA HIS A 165 23.13 -7.33 -1.22
C HIS A 165 23.61 -6.39 -0.11
N THR A 166 23.63 -6.86 1.13
CA THR A 166 24.11 -6.09 2.31
C THR A 166 25.63 -5.93 2.32
N THR A 167 26.38 -6.88 1.77
CA THR A 167 27.84 -6.84 1.67
C THR A 167 28.31 -7.05 0.24
N LYS A 168 29.51 -6.60 -0.08
CA LYS A 168 30.13 -6.78 -1.41
C LYS A 168 30.43 -8.25 -1.68
N GLU A 169 30.82 -8.96 -0.63
CA GLU A 169 31.17 -10.37 -0.67
C GLU A 169 29.95 -11.22 -1.02
N ASP A 170 28.83 -10.99 -0.34
CA ASP A 170 27.58 -11.73 -0.60
C ASP A 170 27.02 -11.38 -1.98
N ALA A 171 27.04 -10.10 -2.37
CA ALA A 171 26.63 -9.69 -3.72
C ALA A 171 27.44 -10.41 -4.81
N LYS A 172 28.75 -10.52 -4.60
CA LYS A 172 29.64 -11.22 -5.52
C LYS A 172 29.38 -12.73 -5.53
N GLU A 173 29.18 -13.36 -4.38
CA GLU A 173 28.87 -14.80 -4.28
C GLU A 173 27.59 -15.15 -5.05
N VAL A 174 26.53 -14.35 -4.90
CA VAL A 174 25.30 -14.54 -5.65
C VAL A 174 25.53 -14.33 -7.15
N LEU A 175 26.26 -13.29 -7.56
CA LEU A 175 26.58 -13.04 -8.97
C LEU A 175 27.34 -14.21 -9.59
N ASP A 176 28.36 -14.72 -8.89
CA ASP A 176 29.18 -15.85 -9.37
C ASP A 176 28.35 -17.12 -9.56
N ALA A 177 27.37 -17.37 -8.67
CA ALA A 177 26.44 -18.47 -8.82
C ALA A 177 25.56 -18.32 -10.07
N PHE A 178 25.09 -17.10 -10.39
CA PHE A 178 24.36 -16.86 -11.64
C PHE A 178 25.25 -17.00 -12.88
N LEU A 179 26.49 -16.53 -12.83
CA LEU A 179 27.45 -16.67 -13.94
C LEU A 179 27.76 -18.13 -14.24
N ALA A 180 27.86 -19.00 -13.23
CA ALA A 180 28.04 -20.44 -13.43
C ALA A 180 26.86 -21.05 -14.21
N HIS A 181 25.62 -20.60 -13.96
CA HIS A 181 24.45 -21.04 -14.74
C HIS A 181 24.47 -20.54 -16.19
N VAL A 182 25.10 -19.39 -16.48
CA VAL A 182 25.26 -18.93 -17.88
C VAL A 182 26.09 -19.95 -18.68
N ASP A 183 27.16 -20.44 -18.10
CA ASP A 183 28.03 -21.47 -18.73
C ASP A 183 27.26 -22.79 -18.93
N ASP A 184 26.53 -23.24 -17.93
CA ASP A 184 25.73 -24.47 -17.99
C ASP A 184 24.58 -24.40 -19.04
N MET A 185 24.07 -23.22 -19.32
CA MET A 185 23.00 -23.00 -20.31
C MET A 185 23.51 -22.89 -21.74
N HIS A 186 24.79 -22.53 -21.91
CA HIS A 186 25.36 -22.22 -23.21
C HIS A 186 25.10 -23.32 -24.24
N ASP A 187 25.43 -24.57 -23.95
CA ASP A 187 25.30 -25.70 -24.88
C ASP A 187 23.84 -25.98 -25.26
N ARG A 188 22.94 -25.79 -24.33
CA ARG A 188 21.48 -25.98 -24.54
C ARG A 188 20.95 -24.92 -25.50
N ILE A 189 21.34 -23.68 -25.30
CA ILE A 189 20.92 -22.53 -26.13
C ILE A 189 21.56 -22.65 -27.51
N ALA A 190 22.85 -22.99 -27.59
CA ALA A 190 23.57 -23.20 -28.85
C ALA A 190 22.89 -24.29 -29.69
N THR A 191 22.55 -25.40 -29.10
CA THR A 191 21.86 -26.51 -29.77
C THR A 191 20.46 -26.15 -30.24
N SER A 192 19.73 -25.34 -29.44
CA SER A 192 18.31 -25.06 -29.69
C SER A 192 18.06 -23.88 -30.62
N ILE A 193 18.90 -22.84 -30.55
CA ILE A 193 18.71 -21.56 -31.26
C ILE A 193 19.82 -21.31 -32.28
N GLY A 194 21.10 -21.53 -31.90
CA GLY A 194 22.24 -21.36 -32.78
C GLY A 194 23.52 -21.10 -32.01
N GLU A 195 24.66 -21.40 -32.71
CA GLU A 195 26.00 -21.20 -32.18
C GLU A 195 26.24 -19.72 -31.84
N HIS A 196 26.81 -19.49 -30.69
CA HIS A 196 27.13 -18.16 -30.18
C HIS A 196 28.28 -18.25 -29.17
N THR A 197 28.80 -17.13 -28.78
CA THR A 197 29.76 -17.00 -27.69
C THR A 197 29.26 -15.97 -26.68
N VAL A 198 29.46 -16.24 -25.40
CA VAL A 198 29.20 -15.30 -24.32
C VAL A 198 30.52 -14.92 -23.69
N SER A 199 30.76 -13.64 -23.51
CA SER A 199 31.98 -13.13 -22.87
C SER A 199 31.60 -12.06 -21.82
N ILE A 200 32.23 -12.15 -20.65
CA ILE A 200 32.12 -11.11 -19.63
C ILE A 200 32.99 -9.93 -20.10
N VAL A 201 32.37 -8.79 -20.35
CA VAL A 201 33.08 -7.58 -20.81
C VAL A 201 33.31 -6.59 -19.67
N ASN A 202 32.50 -6.67 -18.64
CA ASN A 202 32.65 -5.88 -17.44
C ASN A 202 32.16 -6.68 -16.23
N GLU A 203 32.89 -6.55 -15.14
CA GLU A 203 32.50 -7.06 -13.84
C GLU A 203 32.92 -6.03 -12.79
N SER A 204 31.99 -5.65 -11.96
CA SER A 204 32.23 -4.62 -10.94
C SER A 204 31.45 -4.89 -9.67
N VAL A 205 32.08 -4.53 -8.55
CA VAL A 205 31.41 -4.55 -7.24
C VAL A 205 31.55 -3.17 -6.62
N SER A 206 30.42 -2.54 -6.35
CA SER A 206 30.38 -1.17 -5.85
C SER A 206 29.39 -1.03 -4.69
N ALA A 207 29.41 0.10 -4.04
CA ALA A 207 28.36 0.51 -3.11
C ALA A 207 27.65 1.73 -3.69
N LEU A 208 26.33 1.76 -3.58
CA LEU A 208 25.52 2.83 -4.15
C LEU A 208 24.42 3.27 -3.16
N VAL A 209 23.91 4.48 -3.37
CA VAL A 209 22.76 5.01 -2.65
C VAL A 209 21.50 4.71 -3.45
N ASN A 210 20.54 4.02 -2.83
CA ASN A 210 19.27 3.68 -3.43
C ASN A 210 18.10 4.31 -2.64
N LEU A 211 17.72 5.51 -3.02
CA LEU A 211 16.62 6.23 -2.36
C LEU A 211 15.24 5.59 -2.61
N ASN A 212 15.10 4.82 -3.69
CA ASN A 212 13.87 4.07 -3.94
C ASN A 212 13.66 2.98 -2.89
N LEU A 213 14.75 2.39 -2.40
CA LEU A 213 14.69 1.42 -1.31
C LEU A 213 14.17 2.06 -0.01
N ALA A 214 14.63 3.28 0.32
CA ALA A 214 14.14 4.00 1.49
C ALA A 214 12.62 4.27 1.41
N GLU A 215 12.15 4.62 0.23
CA GLU A 215 10.71 4.83 0.00
C GLU A 215 9.93 3.51 0.08
N LEU A 216 10.47 2.43 -0.47
CA LEU A 216 9.86 1.10 -0.37
C LEU A 216 9.78 0.62 1.08
N GLN A 217 10.85 0.78 1.87
CA GLN A 217 10.87 0.45 3.30
C GLN A 217 9.76 1.20 4.07
N ARG A 218 9.61 2.49 3.78
CA ARG A 218 8.54 3.31 4.36
C ARG A 218 7.16 2.77 4.00
N GLN A 219 6.93 2.49 2.70
CA GLN A 219 5.66 1.98 2.21
C GLN A 219 5.31 0.62 2.82
N GLN A 220 6.26 -0.29 2.95
CA GLN A 220 6.02 -1.61 3.55
C GLN A 220 5.69 -1.50 5.05
N THR A 221 6.35 -0.59 5.77
CA THR A 221 6.03 -0.32 7.18
C THR A 221 4.65 0.34 7.35
N GLU A 222 4.31 1.29 6.47
CA GLU A 222 2.98 1.91 6.46
C GLU A 222 1.87 0.89 6.13
N LYS A 223 2.15 -0.04 5.21
CA LYS A 223 1.23 -1.14 4.89
C LYS A 223 0.92 -1.98 6.12
N LEU A 224 1.94 -2.37 6.90
CA LEU A 224 1.74 -3.11 8.14
C LEU A 224 0.89 -2.32 9.15
N THR A 225 1.15 -1.02 9.30
CA THR A 225 0.35 -0.13 10.15
C THR A 225 -1.10 -0.09 9.70
N THR A 226 -1.34 0.09 8.39
CA THR A 226 -2.68 0.12 7.81
C THR A 226 -3.45 -1.19 8.00
N LEU A 227 -2.78 -2.34 7.89
CA LEU A 227 -3.39 -3.64 8.16
C LEU A 227 -3.80 -3.78 9.63
N ASN A 228 -2.95 -3.35 10.56
CA ASN A 228 -3.27 -3.36 12.00
C ASN A 228 -4.44 -2.42 12.33
N ASP A 229 -4.46 -1.21 11.76
CA ASP A 229 -5.56 -0.26 11.94
C ASP A 229 -6.88 -0.83 11.38
N SER A 230 -6.81 -1.51 10.23
CA SER A 230 -7.95 -2.19 9.62
C SER A 230 -8.47 -3.33 10.51
N LEU A 231 -7.59 -4.13 11.09
CA LEU A 231 -7.96 -5.19 12.02
C LEU A 231 -8.63 -4.62 13.27
N GLN A 232 -8.08 -3.55 13.84
CA GLN A 232 -8.67 -2.88 14.99
C GLN A 232 -10.06 -2.30 14.67
N THR A 233 -10.22 -1.72 13.49
CA THR A 233 -11.51 -1.21 13.03
C THR A 233 -12.53 -2.34 12.90
N LYS A 234 -12.14 -3.45 12.27
CA LYS A 234 -13.01 -4.62 12.14
C LYS A 234 -13.36 -5.27 13.48
N GLN A 235 -12.43 -5.29 14.42
CA GLN A 235 -12.69 -5.75 15.78
C GLN A 235 -13.72 -4.85 16.48
N THR A 236 -13.62 -3.53 16.32
CA THR A 236 -14.58 -2.59 16.89
C THR A 236 -15.97 -2.78 16.26
N GLU A 237 -16.05 -2.91 14.92
CA GLU A 237 -17.30 -3.18 14.21
C GLU A 237 -17.95 -4.51 14.65
N TYR A 238 -17.13 -5.53 14.90
CA TYR A 238 -17.59 -6.83 15.43
C TYR A 238 -18.11 -6.71 16.86
N ASP A 239 -17.40 -5.98 17.73
CA ASP A 239 -17.77 -5.80 19.14
C ASP A 239 -19.05 -4.93 19.29
N GLU A 240 -19.32 -4.06 18.31
CA GLU A 240 -20.53 -3.26 18.23
C GLU A 240 -21.75 -4.01 17.65
N LEU A 241 -21.57 -5.25 17.17
CA LEU A 241 -22.66 -6.08 16.69
C LEU A 241 -23.61 -6.45 17.85
N GLU A 242 -24.80 -5.88 17.84
CA GLU A 242 -25.82 -6.23 18.80
C GLU A 242 -26.60 -7.48 18.37
N GLU A 243 -26.59 -8.51 19.21
CA GLU A 243 -27.42 -9.69 19.02
C GLU A 243 -28.92 -9.29 19.09
N PRO A 244 -29.73 -9.68 18.08
CA PRO A 244 -31.14 -9.39 18.08
C PRO A 244 -31.81 -10.02 19.30
N LYS A 245 -32.44 -9.20 20.13
CA LYS A 245 -33.21 -9.68 21.28
C LYS A 245 -34.61 -9.95 20.82
N GLU A 246 -35.21 -11.07 21.26
CA GLU A 246 -36.63 -11.34 21.08
C GLU A 246 -37.41 -10.23 21.85
N VAL A 247 -37.83 -9.22 21.09
CA VAL A 247 -38.41 -8.00 21.71
C VAL A 247 -39.90 -8.15 21.78
N ASP A 248 -40.44 -7.86 22.95
CA ASP A 248 -41.88 -7.50 23.11
C ASP A 248 -42.22 -6.44 22.07
N SER A 249 -43.25 -6.71 21.29
CA SER A 249 -43.59 -6.07 20.02
C SER A 249 -43.70 -4.53 20.04
N SER A 250 -43.80 -3.90 21.20
CA SER A 250 -44.02 -2.42 21.36
C SER A 250 -42.74 -1.56 21.14
N LYS A 251 -41.56 -2.11 21.31
CA LYS A 251 -40.29 -1.37 21.17
C LYS A 251 -39.64 -1.54 19.79
N ARG A 252 -40.10 -2.49 18.99
CA ARG A 252 -39.48 -2.88 17.70
C ARG A 252 -39.54 -1.84 16.60
N ALA A 253 -40.62 -1.11 16.45
CA ALA A 253 -40.77 -0.16 15.34
C ALA A 253 -39.77 1.01 15.41
N ALA A 254 -39.50 1.48 16.64
CA ALA A 254 -38.54 2.56 16.87
C ALA A 254 -37.09 2.07 16.72
N LEU A 255 -36.78 0.84 17.16
CA LEU A 255 -35.43 0.28 17.07
C LEU A 255 -35.05 -0.07 15.64
N LYS A 256 -35.95 -0.64 14.84
CA LYS A 256 -35.73 -1.01 13.43
C LYS A 256 -35.38 0.20 12.55
N SER A 257 -36.00 1.35 12.81
CA SER A 257 -35.65 2.60 12.13
C SER A 257 -34.31 3.17 12.58
N ALA A 258 -34.01 3.12 13.88
CA ALA A 258 -32.80 3.68 14.44
C ALA A 258 -31.51 2.92 13.97
N ILE A 259 -31.54 1.59 13.99
CA ILE A 259 -30.39 0.77 13.58
C ILE A 259 -30.15 0.89 12.07
N LYS A 260 -31.17 0.72 11.24
CA LYS A 260 -31.07 0.78 9.78
C LYS A 260 -30.51 2.12 9.25
N TYR A 261 -30.98 3.23 9.86
CA TYR A 261 -30.56 4.56 9.45
C TYR A 261 -29.35 5.07 10.22
N GLY A 262 -29.07 4.56 11.42
CA GLY A 262 -27.91 4.94 12.23
C GLY A 262 -26.58 4.46 11.63
N ILE A 263 -26.48 3.19 11.25
CA ILE A 263 -25.28 2.62 10.62
C ILE A 263 -25.06 3.25 9.23
N LEU A 264 -26.12 3.31 8.41
CA LEU A 264 -26.02 3.90 7.07
C LEU A 264 -25.69 5.41 7.14
N GLY A 265 -26.30 6.13 8.09
CA GLY A 265 -26.06 7.55 8.32
C GLY A 265 -24.67 7.83 8.88
N GLY A 266 -24.13 6.97 9.75
CA GLY A 266 -22.78 7.09 10.30
C GLY A 266 -21.70 6.92 9.25
N ILE A 267 -21.81 5.89 8.42
CA ILE A 267 -20.85 5.62 7.32
C ILE A 267 -20.93 6.72 6.26
N LEU A 268 -22.16 7.07 5.83
CA LEU A 268 -22.36 8.10 4.81
C LEU A 268 -21.97 9.49 5.33
N GLY A 269 -22.32 9.80 6.58
CA GLY A 269 -21.98 11.06 7.24
C GLY A 269 -20.46 11.21 7.44
N GLY A 270 -19.79 10.17 7.90
CA GLY A 270 -18.33 10.14 8.02
C GLY A 270 -17.63 10.33 6.68
N PHE A 271 -18.09 9.63 5.65
CA PHE A 271 -17.56 9.79 4.29
C PHE A 271 -17.77 11.21 3.75
N LEU A 272 -18.97 11.79 3.93
CA LEU A 272 -19.25 13.16 3.47
C LEU A 272 -18.43 14.22 4.21
N ILE A 273 -18.17 14.01 5.51
CA ILE A 273 -17.33 14.93 6.30
C ILE A 273 -15.89 14.87 5.78
N VAL A 274 -15.30 13.68 5.63
CA VAL A 274 -13.95 13.51 5.10
C VAL A 274 -13.86 14.04 3.68
N PHE A 275 -14.83 13.70 2.83
CA PHE A 275 -14.89 14.21 1.46
C PHE A 275 -15.00 15.74 1.43
N GLY A 276 -15.86 16.33 2.25
CA GLY A 276 -16.01 17.78 2.38
C GLY A 276 -14.71 18.48 2.84
N ILE A 277 -13.99 17.88 3.79
CA ILE A 277 -12.70 18.37 4.24
C ILE A 277 -11.67 18.28 3.10
N CYS A 278 -11.62 17.15 2.38
CA CYS A 278 -10.72 16.99 1.23
C CYS A 278 -11.03 18.00 0.11
N VAL A 279 -12.29 18.17 -0.24
CA VAL A 279 -12.72 19.15 -1.25
C VAL A 279 -12.37 20.58 -0.80
N ALA A 280 -12.67 20.94 0.45
CA ALA A 280 -12.34 22.25 1.02
C ALA A 280 -10.82 22.47 1.05
N PHE A 281 -10.04 21.43 1.34
CA PHE A 281 -8.58 21.48 1.31
C PHE A 281 -8.04 21.69 -0.12
N VAL A 282 -8.52 20.89 -1.08
CA VAL A 282 -8.09 20.95 -2.49
C VAL A 282 -8.53 22.27 -3.16
N MET A 283 -9.74 22.75 -2.87
CA MET A 283 -10.26 24.01 -3.43
C MET A 283 -9.80 25.25 -2.66
N SER A 284 -9.12 25.07 -1.53
CA SER A 284 -8.60 26.20 -0.75
C SER A 284 -7.28 26.68 -1.37
N ASP A 285 -7.30 27.83 -2.01
CA ASP A 285 -6.10 28.56 -2.46
C ASP A 285 -5.27 29.14 -1.28
N LYS A 286 -5.52 28.66 -0.06
CA LYS A 286 -4.81 29.15 1.12
C LYS A 286 -3.44 28.50 1.22
N LEU A 287 -2.43 29.30 1.34
CA LEU A 287 -1.06 28.87 1.60
C LEU A 287 -0.94 28.45 3.06
N TYR A 288 -0.78 27.18 3.32
CA TYR A 288 -0.72 26.63 4.68
C TYR A 288 0.69 26.61 5.27
N SER A 289 1.73 26.76 4.43
CA SER A 289 3.12 26.64 4.87
C SER A 289 4.03 27.64 4.15
N ALA A 290 4.98 28.22 4.90
CA ALA A 290 6.05 29.02 4.34
C ALA A 290 6.93 28.26 3.33
N LYS A 291 6.97 26.92 3.47
CA LYS A 291 7.69 26.02 2.57
C LYS A 291 6.99 25.92 1.20
N GLU A 292 5.66 25.89 1.20
CA GLU A 292 4.84 25.88 0.00
C GLU A 292 4.92 27.18 -0.79
N LEU A 293 4.97 28.32 -0.09
CA LEU A 293 5.19 29.64 -0.68
C LEU A 293 6.54 29.71 -1.40
N ARG A 294 7.58 29.16 -0.78
CA ARG A 294 8.93 29.11 -1.36
C ARG A 294 9.00 28.18 -2.58
N SER A 295 8.32 27.04 -2.56
CA SER A 295 8.37 26.07 -3.66
C SER A 295 7.51 26.49 -4.87
N ARG A 296 6.34 27.10 -4.60
CA ARG A 296 5.35 27.42 -5.65
C ARG A 296 5.60 28.76 -6.32
N TYR A 297 6.06 29.76 -5.54
CA TYR A 297 6.26 31.12 -6.02
C TYR A 297 7.72 31.59 -6.06
N LYS A 298 8.67 30.75 -5.63
CA LYS A 298 10.13 30.99 -5.59
C LYS A 298 10.51 32.30 -4.86
N VAL A 299 9.67 32.74 -3.91
CA VAL A 299 9.91 33.98 -3.13
C VAL A 299 10.61 33.65 -1.81
N LYS A 300 11.48 34.53 -1.36
CA LYS A 300 12.17 34.44 -0.08
C LYS A 300 11.18 34.84 1.03
N VAL A 301 10.82 33.90 1.90
CA VAL A 301 9.97 34.17 3.06
C VAL A 301 10.85 34.74 4.18
N LEU A 302 10.67 35.99 4.53
CA LEU A 302 11.46 36.69 5.54
C LEU A 302 10.96 36.43 6.97
N GLY A 303 9.69 36.07 7.13
CA GLY A 303 9.12 35.76 8.43
C GLY A 303 7.63 35.44 8.35
N ARG A 304 7.05 35.02 9.44
CA ARG A 304 5.63 34.66 9.57
C ARG A 304 5.04 35.47 10.72
N LEU A 305 4.02 36.27 10.42
CA LEU A 305 3.27 37.03 11.43
C LEU A 305 1.96 36.27 11.73
N SER A 306 1.74 35.95 12.99
CA SER A 306 0.47 35.41 13.41
C SER A 306 -0.52 36.53 13.71
N LYS A 307 -1.71 36.49 13.10
CA LYS A 307 -2.78 37.44 13.40
C LYS A 307 -3.33 37.16 14.79
N GLY A 308 -2.90 37.93 15.77
CA GLY A 308 -3.39 37.86 17.14
C GLY A 308 -4.89 38.20 17.23
N GLY A 309 -5.67 37.39 17.90
CA GLY A 309 -6.97 37.74 18.45
C GLY A 309 -8.20 37.23 17.76
N LYS A 310 -8.55 35.96 18.02
CA LYS A 310 -9.89 35.50 18.39
C LYS A 310 -9.68 34.29 19.31
N LYS A 311 -10.42 34.24 20.42
CA LYS A 311 -10.36 33.07 21.30
C LYS A 311 -10.62 31.82 20.46
N ALA A 312 -9.62 30.96 20.34
CA ALA A 312 -9.72 29.71 19.62
C ALA A 312 -10.89 28.88 20.21
N GLY A 313 -11.75 28.37 19.35
CA GLY A 313 -12.77 27.43 19.79
C GLY A 313 -12.13 26.19 20.41
N ALA A 314 -12.89 25.41 21.15
CA ALA A 314 -12.39 24.16 21.78
C ALA A 314 -11.70 23.21 20.78
N ILE A 315 -12.19 23.17 19.54
CA ILE A 315 -11.64 22.38 18.43
C ILE A 315 -10.30 22.95 17.95
N ASP A 316 -10.18 24.27 17.82
CA ASP A 316 -8.91 24.92 17.42
C ASP A 316 -7.84 24.76 18.49
N ALA A 317 -8.22 24.80 19.77
CA ALA A 317 -7.31 24.58 20.89
C ALA A 317 -6.78 23.13 20.91
N TRP A 318 -7.64 22.16 20.59
CA TRP A 318 -7.29 20.75 20.49
C TRP A 318 -6.36 20.47 19.29
N LEU A 319 -6.67 21.01 18.11
CA LEU A 319 -5.84 20.93 16.90
C LEU A 319 -4.45 21.56 17.10
N ASN A 320 -4.37 22.74 17.71
CA ASN A 320 -3.10 23.40 18.02
C ASN A 320 -2.25 22.60 19.00
N ARG A 321 -2.88 21.84 19.91
CA ARG A 321 -2.19 20.97 20.86
C ARG A 321 -1.61 19.70 20.16
N LEU A 322 -2.33 19.16 19.18
CA LEU A 322 -1.85 18.04 18.33
C LEU A 322 -0.71 18.47 17.41
N GLU A 323 -0.74 19.69 16.87
CA GLU A 323 0.31 20.23 16.00
C GLU A 323 1.55 20.74 16.76
N GLY A 324 1.58 20.62 18.10
CA GLY A 324 2.72 21.07 18.93
C GLY A 324 2.97 22.57 18.88
N ARG A 325 1.98 23.37 18.47
CA ARG A 325 2.10 24.83 18.40
C ARG A 325 1.87 25.45 19.76
N ALA A 326 2.94 26.00 20.35
CA ALA A 326 2.82 26.76 21.59
C ALA A 326 1.97 28.02 21.36
N CYS A 327 0.93 28.22 22.16
CA CYS A 327 -0.08 29.27 22.03
C CYS A 327 0.37 30.70 22.36
N ASN A 328 1.64 30.98 22.58
CA ASN A 328 2.12 32.32 22.98
C ASN A 328 3.47 32.66 22.35
N VAL A 329 3.45 33.11 21.11
CA VAL A 329 4.54 33.94 20.58
C VAL A 329 4.02 35.36 20.51
N ASN A 330 4.60 36.29 21.30
CA ASN A 330 4.25 37.70 21.26
C ASN A 330 4.63 38.29 19.91
N ALA A 331 3.75 39.10 19.31
CA ALA A 331 3.97 39.74 18.02
C ALA A 331 5.30 40.55 17.95
N GLU A 332 5.74 41.09 19.07
CA GLU A 332 7.01 41.83 19.18
C GLU A 332 8.25 40.96 18.92
N THR A 333 8.24 39.71 19.34
CA THR A 333 9.34 38.78 19.06
C THR A 333 9.38 38.35 17.60
N GLU A 334 8.21 38.23 16.93
CA GLU A 334 8.13 37.96 15.51
C GLU A 334 8.62 39.09 14.63
N TYR A 335 8.32 40.36 15.02
CA TYR A 335 8.85 41.54 14.32
C TYR A 335 10.37 41.67 14.45
N GLY A 336 10.93 41.35 15.63
CA GLY A 336 12.38 41.36 15.85
C GLY A 336 13.14 40.36 14.99
N LEU A 337 12.56 39.15 14.79
CA LEU A 337 13.15 38.10 13.94
C LEU A 337 13.07 38.41 12.43
N ILE A 338 12.05 39.18 12.01
CA ILE A 338 11.90 39.60 10.60
C ILE A 338 12.88 40.77 10.28
N ALA A 339 13.15 41.64 11.23
CA ALA A 339 14.08 42.74 11.07
C ALA A 339 15.57 42.33 11.08
N ALA A 340 15.87 41.12 11.59
CA ALA A 340 17.22 40.56 11.68
C ALA A 340 17.63 39.69 10.49
N ASN A 341 16.71 39.37 9.55
CA ASN A 341 16.93 38.59 8.33
C ASN A 341 16.81 39.45 7.06
#